data_4ad71f7a182b91952a0dcfed0708ce00
#
_entry.id   4ad71f7a182b91952a0dcfed0708ce00
#
_cell.length_a   1.000
_cell.length_b   1.000
_cell.length_c   1.000
_cell.angle_alpha   90.00
_cell.angle_beta   90.00
_cell.angle_gamma   90.00
#
_symmetry.space_group_name_H-M   'P 1'
#
loop_
_entity.id
_entity.type
_entity.pdbx_description
1 polymer ?
#
loop_
_entity_poly.entity_id
_entity_poly.type
_entity_poly.pdbx_seq_one_letter_code
_entity_poly.pdbx_strand_id
1 'polypeptide(L)'
;MKFKYIWLGQSVLKFEVPWDIFTTINKVYEENFNKLHKANKQLIGKIKNEHSLFYDGVESDKMIKHNMLPKNVLDWFYNVYRFYLKANKVQEYQLKVTSIWVNEMKDNEYNPIHVHQGDLFTGLSSVMILTLPSHYGKEYSSEKSPLNGALQIIGNVNGQFANVDYTPDIKVRDFYVF
;
A
#
# COMPACT_ATOMS: atom_id res chain seq x y z
N MET A 1 -33.66 18.25 8.48
CA MET A 1 -33.62 17.41 7.26
C MET A 1 -33.00 16.06 7.63
N LYS A 2 -33.64 14.94 7.30
CA LYS A 2 -33.04 13.60 7.46
C LYS A 2 -32.58 13.15 6.08
N PHE A 3 -31.33 12.65 5.93
CA PHE A 3 -30.80 12.13 4.67
C PHE A 3 -29.99 10.86 4.94
N LYS A 4 -29.82 10.03 3.91
CA LYS A 4 -28.94 8.87 3.90
C LYS A 4 -27.86 9.12 2.87
N TYR A 5 -26.62 9.02 3.29
CA TYR A 5 -25.48 9.08 2.37
C TYR A 5 -25.28 7.70 1.75
N ILE A 6 -25.21 7.63 0.43
CA ILE A 6 -24.96 6.41 -0.30
C ILE A 6 -23.66 6.60 -1.08
N TRP A 7 -22.68 5.78 -0.77
CA TRP A 7 -21.39 5.83 -1.45
C TRP A 7 -21.46 5.09 -2.78
N LEU A 8 -21.11 5.77 -3.86
CA LEU A 8 -21.05 5.20 -5.20
C LEU A 8 -19.65 5.43 -5.75
N GLY A 9 -18.75 4.49 -5.58
CA GLY A 9 -17.38 4.63 -6.08
C GLY A 9 -16.38 3.75 -5.36
N GLN A 10 -15.11 3.98 -5.64
CA GLN A 10 -14.02 3.27 -4.99
C GLN A 10 -14.02 3.54 -3.49
N SER A 11 -13.85 2.48 -2.71
CA SER A 11 -13.75 2.59 -1.25
C SER A 11 -12.29 2.45 -0.81
N VAL A 12 -11.97 3.17 0.25
CA VAL A 12 -10.70 3.00 0.98
C VAL A 12 -11.05 2.56 2.39
N LEU A 13 -10.51 1.44 2.84
CA LEU A 13 -10.62 1.02 4.23
C LEU A 13 -9.28 1.22 4.94
N LYS A 14 -9.35 1.84 6.11
CA LYS A 14 -8.22 2.02 7.02
C LYS A 14 -8.31 1.00 8.16
N PHE A 15 -7.21 0.31 8.40
CA PHE A 15 -7.02 -0.61 9.52
C PHE A 15 -5.86 -0.13 10.39
N GLU A 16 -5.87 -0.49 11.66
CA GLU A 16 -4.71 -0.41 12.53
C GLU A 16 -4.05 -1.80 12.61
N VAL A 17 -2.77 -1.87 12.26
CA VAL A 17 -2.02 -3.14 12.26
C VAL A 17 -1.79 -3.59 13.70
N PRO A 18 -2.13 -4.85 14.08
CA PRO A 18 -1.80 -5.40 15.40
C PRO A 18 -0.30 -5.32 15.69
N TRP A 19 0.07 -5.09 16.94
CA TRP A 19 1.47 -4.90 17.33
C TRP A 19 2.37 -6.10 17.00
N ASP A 20 1.89 -7.30 17.18
CA ASP A 20 2.62 -8.54 16.88
C ASP A 20 2.90 -8.68 15.38
N ILE A 21 1.92 -8.36 14.52
CA ILE A 21 2.08 -8.36 13.07
C ILE A 21 3.07 -7.26 12.65
N PHE A 22 2.88 -6.04 13.18
CA PHE A 22 3.71 -4.89 12.86
C PHE A 22 5.18 -5.11 13.25
N THR A 23 5.44 -5.56 14.47
CA THR A 23 6.80 -5.83 14.95
C THR A 23 7.45 -6.99 14.20
N THR A 24 6.67 -8.00 13.81
CA THR A 24 7.17 -9.10 13.00
C THR A 24 7.61 -8.65 11.62
N ILE A 25 6.83 -7.80 10.95
CA ILE A 25 7.19 -7.25 9.62
C ILE A 25 8.48 -6.43 9.71
N ASN A 26 8.58 -5.50 10.67
CA ASN A 26 9.79 -4.69 10.86
C ASN A 26 11.01 -5.57 11.15
N LYS A 27 10.89 -6.53 12.05
CA LYS A 27 11.97 -7.46 12.37
C LYS A 27 12.43 -8.25 11.15
N VAL A 28 11.51 -8.80 10.38
CA VAL A 28 11.85 -9.51 9.14
C VAL A 28 12.58 -8.61 8.16
N TYR A 29 12.12 -7.36 8.00
CA TYR A 29 12.78 -6.39 7.12
C TYR A 29 14.20 -6.06 7.59
N GLU A 30 14.38 -5.69 8.86
CA GLU A 30 15.67 -5.29 9.43
C GLU A 30 16.69 -6.44 9.42
N GLU A 31 16.30 -7.63 9.89
CA GLU A 31 17.21 -8.78 9.99
C GLU A 31 17.62 -9.35 8.63
N ASN A 32 16.84 -9.13 7.59
CA ASN A 32 17.08 -9.68 6.27
C ASN A 32 17.43 -8.64 5.21
N PHE A 33 17.58 -7.39 5.55
CA PHE A 33 17.77 -6.27 4.62
C PHE A 33 18.76 -6.57 3.49
N ASN A 34 19.93 -7.11 3.81
CA ASN A 34 20.97 -7.43 2.85
C ASN A 34 20.69 -8.68 1.99
N LYS A 35 19.65 -9.45 2.33
CA LYS A 35 19.25 -10.69 1.63
C LYS A 35 17.98 -10.52 0.81
N LEU A 36 17.28 -9.39 0.97
CA LEU A 36 16.03 -9.12 0.28
C LEU A 36 16.27 -8.84 -1.20
N HIS A 37 15.40 -9.34 -2.05
CA HIS A 37 15.39 -8.98 -3.46
C HIS A 37 15.04 -7.51 -3.64
N LYS A 38 15.76 -6.83 -4.52
CA LYS A 38 15.43 -5.45 -4.88
C LYS A 38 14.21 -5.42 -5.79
N ALA A 39 13.23 -4.60 -5.45
CA ALA A 39 12.01 -4.39 -6.22
C ALA A 39 12.10 -3.20 -7.20
N ASN A 40 13.18 -2.43 -7.18
CA ASN A 40 13.37 -1.20 -7.95
C ASN A 40 13.14 -1.33 -9.47
N LYS A 41 13.31 -2.53 -10.04
CA LYS A 41 13.10 -2.75 -11.48
C LYS A 41 11.63 -2.74 -11.88
N GLN A 42 10.72 -2.93 -10.92
CA GLN A 42 9.28 -3.06 -11.15
C GLN A 42 8.52 -1.80 -10.76
N LEU A 43 9.15 -0.89 -10.04
CA LEU A 43 8.52 0.29 -9.47
C LEU A 43 8.94 1.56 -10.20
N ILE A 44 8.05 2.54 -10.25
CA ILE A 44 8.19 3.77 -11.05
C ILE A 44 8.81 4.89 -10.22
N GLY A 45 9.21 4.75 -9.04
CA GLY A 45 9.67 5.85 -8.17
C GLY A 45 11.14 6.20 -8.36
N LYS A 46 11.54 7.32 -7.77
CA LYS A 46 12.94 7.64 -7.48
C LYS A 46 13.23 7.23 -6.04
N ILE A 47 13.32 5.94 -5.81
CA ILE A 47 13.54 5.35 -4.49
C ILE A 47 14.72 4.40 -4.60
N LYS A 48 15.69 4.52 -3.69
CA LYS A 48 16.91 3.68 -3.72
C LYS A 48 16.72 2.34 -3.03
N ASN A 49 15.92 2.34 -1.97
CA ASN A 49 15.70 1.18 -1.13
C ASN A 49 14.28 0.66 -1.29
N GLU A 50 14.10 -0.20 -2.26
CA GLU A 50 12.85 -0.92 -2.52
C GLU A 50 13.15 -2.42 -2.46
N HIS A 51 12.59 -3.09 -1.45
CA HIS A 51 12.91 -4.48 -1.17
C HIS A 51 11.66 -5.34 -1.07
N SER A 52 11.67 -6.48 -1.76
CA SER A 52 10.57 -7.45 -1.72
C SER A 52 10.63 -8.28 -0.44
N LEU A 53 9.50 -8.37 0.27
CA LEU A 53 9.27 -9.31 1.36
C LEU A 53 8.54 -10.57 0.89
N PHE A 54 7.74 -10.44 -0.16
CA PHE A 54 6.99 -11.53 -0.76
C PHE A 54 6.80 -11.25 -2.26
N TYR A 55 7.05 -12.26 -3.07
CA TYR A 55 6.74 -12.25 -4.49
C TYR A 55 6.39 -13.67 -4.96
N ASP A 56 5.26 -13.81 -5.64
CA ASP A 56 4.84 -15.05 -6.27
C ASP A 56 4.33 -14.73 -7.69
N GLY A 57 5.23 -14.76 -8.64
CA GLY A 57 4.94 -14.37 -10.00
C GLY A 57 6.07 -14.64 -10.98
N VAL A 58 6.02 -13.98 -12.12
CA VAL A 58 7.01 -14.09 -13.18
C VAL A 58 7.81 -12.80 -13.29
N GLU A 59 9.13 -12.91 -13.30
CA GLU A 59 10.04 -11.80 -13.59
C GLU A 59 10.98 -12.22 -14.73
N SER A 60 11.00 -11.43 -15.80
CA SER A 60 11.86 -11.71 -16.96
C SER A 60 11.71 -13.16 -17.48
N ASP A 61 10.49 -13.63 -17.67
CA ASP A 61 10.11 -14.97 -18.13
C ASP A 61 10.49 -16.12 -17.17
N LYS A 62 10.86 -15.80 -15.94
CA LYS A 62 11.18 -16.79 -14.92
C LYS A 62 10.17 -16.74 -13.78
N MET A 63 9.69 -17.92 -13.38
CA MET A 63 8.92 -18.06 -12.15
C MET A 63 9.81 -17.76 -10.94
N ILE A 64 9.43 -16.75 -10.16
CA ILE A 64 10.10 -16.39 -8.92
C ILE A 64 9.12 -16.55 -7.77
N LYS A 65 9.55 -17.33 -6.78
CA LYS A 65 8.88 -17.39 -5.48
C LYS A 65 9.83 -16.90 -4.41
N HIS A 66 9.47 -15.81 -3.76
CA HIS A 66 10.23 -15.25 -2.65
C HIS A 66 9.27 -14.96 -1.50
N ASN A 67 9.50 -15.54 -0.36
CA ASN A 67 8.71 -15.29 0.83
C ASN A 67 9.59 -15.23 2.07
N MET A 68 9.67 -14.04 2.65
CA MET A 68 10.34 -13.80 3.93
C MET A 68 9.35 -13.66 5.09
N LEU A 69 8.05 -13.54 4.79
CA LEU A 69 7.04 -13.32 5.81
C LEU A 69 6.53 -14.64 6.39
N PRO A 70 6.40 -14.75 7.71
CA PRO A 70 5.83 -15.92 8.35
C PRO A 70 4.32 -16.03 8.05
N LYS A 71 3.81 -17.24 8.20
CA LYS A 71 2.42 -17.59 7.84
C LYS A 71 1.38 -16.70 8.52
N ASN A 72 1.55 -16.42 9.81
CA ASN A 72 0.60 -15.58 10.57
C ASN A 72 0.47 -14.16 9.99
N VAL A 73 1.55 -13.58 9.47
CA VAL A 73 1.53 -12.27 8.80
C VAL A 73 0.76 -12.37 7.48
N LEU A 74 1.02 -13.38 6.67
CA LEU A 74 0.28 -13.59 5.42
C LEU A 74 -1.20 -13.88 5.68
N ASP A 75 -1.52 -14.69 6.68
CA ASP A 75 -2.91 -14.96 7.08
C ASP A 75 -3.64 -13.67 7.50
N TRP A 76 -2.95 -12.76 8.21
CA TRP A 76 -3.50 -11.47 8.56
C TRP A 76 -3.83 -10.63 7.32
N PHE A 77 -2.93 -10.51 6.35
CA PHE A 77 -3.20 -9.81 5.09
C PHE A 77 -4.40 -10.41 4.37
N TYR A 78 -4.46 -11.74 4.24
CA TYR A 78 -5.60 -12.41 3.62
C TYR A 78 -6.92 -12.11 4.34
N ASN A 79 -6.92 -12.07 5.67
CA ASN A 79 -8.11 -11.76 6.45
C ASN A 79 -8.57 -10.32 6.23
N VAL A 80 -7.65 -9.36 6.18
CA VAL A 80 -7.97 -7.96 5.89
C VAL A 80 -8.55 -7.80 4.48
N TYR A 81 -7.95 -8.42 3.47
CA TYR A 81 -8.46 -8.35 2.10
C TYR A 81 -9.83 -9.03 1.95
N ARG A 82 -10.06 -10.16 2.61
CA ARG A 82 -11.40 -10.77 2.68
C ARG A 82 -12.42 -9.85 3.32
N PHE A 83 -12.02 -9.17 4.39
CA PHE A 83 -12.90 -8.19 5.04
C PHE A 83 -13.23 -7.03 4.09
N TYR A 84 -12.23 -6.50 3.38
CA TYR A 84 -12.44 -5.45 2.36
C TYR A 84 -13.44 -5.89 1.30
N LEU A 85 -13.25 -7.06 0.71
CA LEU A 85 -14.14 -7.60 -0.31
C LEU A 85 -15.56 -7.80 0.23
N LYS A 86 -15.70 -8.34 1.44
CA LYS A 86 -17.00 -8.49 2.10
C LYS A 86 -17.69 -7.14 2.35
N ALA A 87 -16.97 -6.13 2.83
CA ALA A 87 -17.48 -4.78 3.05
C ALA A 87 -18.00 -4.15 1.75
N ASN A 88 -17.34 -4.44 0.63
CA ASN A 88 -17.73 -4.02 -0.72
C ASN A 88 -18.74 -4.97 -1.38
N LYS A 89 -19.30 -5.94 -0.65
CA LYS A 89 -20.32 -6.89 -1.13
C LYS A 89 -19.88 -7.77 -2.31
N VAL A 90 -18.59 -7.98 -2.45
CA VAL A 90 -18.06 -8.94 -3.43
C VAL A 90 -18.30 -10.35 -2.88
N GLN A 91 -19.02 -11.18 -3.64
CA GLN A 91 -19.47 -12.50 -3.20
C GLN A 91 -18.56 -13.63 -3.70
N GLU A 92 -18.14 -13.55 -4.95
CA GLU A 92 -17.31 -14.58 -5.59
C GLU A 92 -15.95 -13.99 -5.94
N TYR A 93 -14.88 -14.59 -5.43
CA TYR A 93 -13.51 -14.16 -5.73
C TYR A 93 -12.51 -15.28 -5.45
N GLN A 94 -11.42 -15.23 -6.18
CA GLN A 94 -10.17 -15.91 -5.82
C GLN A 94 -9.17 -14.85 -5.39
N LEU A 95 -8.57 -15.01 -4.23
CA LEU A 95 -7.65 -14.05 -3.66
C LEU A 95 -6.24 -14.63 -3.64
N LYS A 96 -5.32 -13.96 -4.30
CA LYS A 96 -3.90 -14.28 -4.29
C LYS A 96 -3.11 -13.01 -3.96
N VAL A 97 -2.26 -13.07 -2.95
CA VAL A 97 -1.22 -12.05 -2.75
C VAL A 97 -0.12 -12.31 -3.75
N THR A 98 0.20 -11.34 -4.57
CA THR A 98 1.22 -11.45 -5.61
C THR A 98 2.56 -10.87 -5.16
N SER A 99 2.53 -9.71 -4.47
CA SER A 99 3.75 -9.05 -4.02
C SER A 99 3.53 -8.21 -2.77
N ILE A 100 4.56 -8.15 -1.93
CA ILE A 100 4.66 -7.25 -0.78
C ILE A 100 6.10 -6.73 -0.78
N TRP A 101 6.26 -5.42 -0.77
CA TRP A 101 7.57 -4.78 -0.73
C TRP A 101 7.60 -3.62 0.23
N VAL A 102 8.79 -3.21 0.63
CA VAL A 102 9.04 -2.05 1.48
C VAL A 102 9.75 -0.98 0.67
N ASN A 103 9.22 0.23 0.71
CA ASN A 103 9.83 1.43 0.16
C ASN A 103 10.37 2.29 1.30
N GLU A 104 11.68 2.48 1.36
CA GLU A 104 12.31 3.50 2.19
C GLU A 104 12.53 4.76 1.37
N MET A 105 11.70 5.76 1.57
CA MET A 105 11.87 7.07 0.92
C MET A 105 12.67 8.01 1.82
N LYS A 106 13.72 8.58 1.27
CA LYS A 106 14.57 9.61 1.88
C LYS A 106 14.33 10.97 1.25
N ASP A 107 15.03 11.97 1.74
CA ASP A 107 14.98 13.33 1.17
C ASP A 107 15.18 13.30 -0.35
N ASN A 108 14.34 14.02 -1.07
CA ASN A 108 14.33 14.08 -2.55
C ASN A 108 14.03 12.75 -3.26
N GLU A 109 13.49 11.76 -2.54
CA GLU A 109 12.93 10.56 -3.12
C GLU A 109 11.40 10.65 -3.14
N TYR A 110 10.80 10.07 -4.16
CA TYR A 110 9.36 10.10 -4.33
C TYR A 110 8.85 8.91 -5.13
N ASN A 111 7.62 8.54 -4.88
CA ASN A 111 6.86 7.62 -5.71
C ASN A 111 5.80 8.45 -6.47
N PRO A 112 5.89 8.58 -7.80
CA PRO A 112 4.94 9.36 -8.56
C PRO A 112 3.56 8.72 -8.55
N ILE A 113 2.55 9.47 -8.96
CA ILE A 113 1.22 8.93 -9.23
C ILE A 113 1.36 7.81 -10.27
N HIS A 114 0.88 6.64 -9.94
CA HIS A 114 0.92 5.47 -10.80
C HIS A 114 -0.33 4.61 -10.58
N VAL A 115 -0.58 3.71 -11.50
CA VAL A 115 -1.65 2.74 -11.41
C VAL A 115 -1.06 1.34 -11.22
N HIS A 116 -1.74 0.52 -10.44
CA HIS A 116 -1.42 -0.89 -10.33
C HIS A 116 -2.27 -1.65 -11.35
N GLN A 117 -1.62 -2.16 -12.39
CA GLN A 117 -2.26 -3.00 -13.39
C GLN A 117 -1.72 -4.41 -13.25
N GLY A 118 -2.62 -5.37 -13.08
CA GLY A 118 -2.31 -6.79 -13.14
C GLY A 118 -2.93 -7.43 -14.39
N ASP A 119 -2.53 -8.65 -14.70
CA ASP A 119 -3.02 -9.40 -15.86
C ASP A 119 -4.54 -9.68 -15.80
N LEU A 120 -5.15 -9.53 -14.65
CA LEU A 120 -6.56 -9.88 -14.39
C LEU A 120 -7.51 -8.66 -14.33
N PHE A 121 -7.09 -7.47 -14.69
CA PHE A 121 -7.89 -6.23 -14.70
C PHE A 121 -8.55 -5.83 -13.35
N THR A 122 -8.50 -6.69 -12.35
CA THR A 122 -9.05 -6.45 -11.01
C THR A 122 -8.00 -6.80 -9.97
N GLY A 123 -7.76 -5.90 -9.04
CA GLY A 123 -6.80 -6.11 -7.96
C GLY A 123 -7.08 -5.20 -6.80
N LEU A 124 -6.51 -5.55 -5.66
CA LEU A 124 -6.46 -4.69 -4.49
C LEU A 124 -5.04 -4.20 -4.31
N SER A 125 -4.93 -2.91 -4.04
CA SER A 125 -3.69 -2.30 -3.58
C SER A 125 -3.79 -1.95 -2.11
N SER A 126 -2.64 -1.86 -1.45
CA SER A 126 -2.60 -1.49 -0.05
C SER A 126 -1.28 -0.83 0.33
N VAL A 127 -1.34 0.04 1.33
CA VAL A 127 -0.16 0.74 1.86
C VAL A 127 -0.17 0.63 3.38
N MET A 128 0.93 0.15 3.96
CA MET A 128 1.18 0.11 5.40
C MET A 128 2.24 1.13 5.77
N ILE A 129 1.99 1.92 6.79
CA ILE A 129 2.95 2.91 7.30
C ILE A 129 3.82 2.25 8.36
N LEU A 130 5.08 1.97 8.03
CA LEU A 130 6.03 1.34 8.95
C LEU A 130 6.76 2.36 9.81
N THR A 131 7.19 3.47 9.22
CA THR A 131 7.89 4.54 9.94
C THR A 131 7.50 5.90 9.37
N LEU A 132 7.61 6.91 10.20
CA LEU A 132 7.46 8.31 9.80
C LEU A 132 8.64 9.11 10.38
N PRO A 133 9.13 10.13 9.67
CA PRO A 133 10.15 11.01 10.22
C PRO A 133 9.57 11.86 11.36
N SER A 134 10.43 12.31 12.28
CA SER A 134 10.03 13.23 13.36
C SER A 134 9.59 14.60 12.84
N HIS A 135 10.06 14.98 11.65
CA HIS A 135 9.68 16.20 10.92
C HIS A 135 9.92 15.97 9.42
N TYR A 136 9.13 16.65 8.61
CA TYR A 136 9.32 16.65 7.16
C TYR A 136 10.22 17.81 6.74
N GLY A 137 10.95 17.65 5.65
CA GLY A 137 11.72 18.72 5.02
C GLY A 137 10.84 19.79 4.38
N LYS A 138 11.48 20.73 3.71
CA LYS A 138 10.82 21.84 3.00
C LYS A 138 10.89 21.69 1.49
N GLU A 139 11.03 20.48 1.00
CA GLU A 139 11.26 20.16 -0.42
C GLU A 139 10.10 20.62 -1.30
N TYR A 140 8.89 20.64 -0.73
CA TYR A 140 7.68 21.19 -1.33
C TYR A 140 7.16 22.33 -0.47
N SER A 141 7.73 23.49 -0.63
CA SER A 141 7.40 24.68 0.14
C SER A 141 6.19 25.43 -0.41
N SER A 142 5.08 24.75 -0.65
CA SER A 142 3.82 25.46 -0.81
C SER A 142 3.13 25.52 0.55
N GLU A 143 3.09 26.69 1.17
CA GLU A 143 2.31 26.92 2.41
C GLU A 143 0.83 26.58 2.22
N LYS A 144 0.35 26.59 0.97
CA LYS A 144 -1.05 26.31 0.60
C LYS A 144 -1.35 24.82 0.42
N SER A 145 -0.33 23.96 0.24
CA SER A 145 -0.51 22.53 0.03
C SER A 145 0.77 21.77 0.43
N PRO A 146 1.02 21.61 1.73
CA PRO A 146 2.17 20.84 2.21
C PRO A 146 1.90 19.35 1.97
N LEU A 147 2.49 18.79 0.91
CA LEU A 147 2.35 17.38 0.54
C LEU A 147 3.61 16.56 0.86
N ASN A 148 4.57 17.13 1.59
CA ASN A 148 5.78 16.43 1.99
C ASN A 148 5.45 15.14 2.76
N GLY A 149 5.92 13.99 2.24
CA GLY A 149 5.67 12.69 2.83
C GLY A 149 4.20 12.24 2.84
N ALA A 150 3.31 12.94 2.14
CA ALA A 150 1.90 12.58 2.10
C ALA A 150 1.66 11.30 1.28
N LEU A 151 0.73 10.48 1.75
CA LEU A 151 0.09 9.44 0.95
C LEU A 151 -1.11 10.05 0.25
N GLN A 152 -1.18 9.93 -1.06
CA GLN A 152 -2.35 10.34 -1.83
C GLN A 152 -2.93 9.15 -2.58
N ILE A 153 -4.21 8.86 -2.36
CA ILE A 153 -4.95 7.80 -3.04
C ILE A 153 -5.94 8.48 -3.98
N ILE A 154 -5.79 8.23 -5.27
CA ILE A 154 -6.60 8.86 -6.31
C ILE A 154 -7.57 7.83 -6.87
N GLY A 155 -8.85 8.13 -6.75
CA GLY A 155 -9.93 7.31 -7.28
C GLY A 155 -10.26 7.68 -8.73
N ASN A 156 -10.92 6.78 -9.42
CA ASN A 156 -11.41 6.99 -10.79
C ASN A 156 -12.92 7.29 -10.76
N VAL A 157 -13.31 8.43 -10.20
CA VAL A 157 -14.72 8.84 -10.16
C VAL A 157 -14.88 10.16 -10.87
N ASN A 158 -15.68 10.17 -11.94
CA ASN A 158 -16.07 11.37 -12.65
C ASN A 158 -17.46 11.81 -12.18
N GLY A 159 -17.53 12.93 -11.47
CA GLY A 159 -18.80 13.51 -11.03
C GLY A 159 -18.60 14.90 -10.44
N GLN A 160 -19.57 15.78 -10.63
CA GLN A 160 -19.49 17.17 -10.22
C GLN A 160 -19.24 17.36 -8.71
N PHE A 161 -19.67 16.42 -7.87
CA PHE A 161 -19.51 16.44 -6.42
C PHE A 161 -18.77 15.20 -5.89
N ALA A 162 -17.96 14.56 -6.74
CA ALA A 162 -17.17 13.41 -6.34
C ALA A 162 -15.81 13.84 -5.79
N ASN A 163 -15.43 13.31 -4.63
CA ASN A 163 -14.05 13.36 -4.19
C ASN A 163 -13.24 12.36 -5.03
N VAL A 164 -12.25 12.87 -5.75
CA VAL A 164 -11.39 12.07 -6.62
C VAL A 164 -10.08 11.67 -5.94
N ASP A 165 -9.75 12.32 -4.84
CA ASP A 165 -8.54 12.03 -4.07
C ASP A 165 -8.82 11.95 -2.57
N TYR A 166 -7.96 11.22 -1.89
CA TYR A 166 -7.95 11.08 -0.45
C TYR A 166 -6.50 11.15 0.05
N THR A 167 -6.22 12.17 0.85
CA THR A 167 -4.92 12.38 1.49
C THR A 167 -5.09 12.25 3.01
N PRO A 168 -4.88 11.04 3.57
CA PRO A 168 -5.04 10.80 5.00
C PRO A 168 -3.95 11.45 5.85
N ASP A 169 -4.29 11.85 7.07
CA ASP A 169 -3.31 12.06 8.14
C ASP A 169 -2.77 10.69 8.58
N ILE A 170 -1.61 10.32 8.03
CA ILE A 170 -1.01 8.99 8.22
C ILE A 170 -0.31 8.87 9.57
N LYS A 171 -0.43 7.68 10.17
CA LYS A 171 0.25 7.31 11.42
C LYS A 171 0.97 5.98 11.24
N VAL A 172 2.04 5.79 12.01
CA VAL A 172 2.68 4.48 12.09
C VAL A 172 1.66 3.42 12.48
N ARG A 173 1.69 2.27 11.83
CA ARG A 173 0.72 1.17 11.90
C ARG A 173 -0.60 1.40 11.15
N ASP A 174 -0.79 2.52 10.47
CA ASP A 174 -1.92 2.64 9.55
C ASP A 174 -1.75 1.68 8.37
N PHE A 175 -2.83 1.05 7.96
CA PHE A 175 -2.89 0.18 6.79
C PHE A 175 -4.12 0.51 5.97
N TYR A 176 -3.90 0.98 4.77
CA TYR A 176 -4.96 1.37 3.82
C TYR A 176 -5.09 0.31 2.74
N VAL A 177 -6.34 -0.07 2.42
CA VAL A 177 -6.70 -1.00 1.35
C VAL A 177 -7.68 -0.32 0.41
N PHE A 178 -7.42 -0.39 -0.90
CA PHE A 178 -8.21 0.25 -1.96
C PHE A 178 -8.13 -0.50 -3.29
#